data_f9ab92b62397bbbe5ebf2b627e7ed6b1
#
_entry.id   f9ab92b62397bbbe5ebf2b627e7ed6b1
#
_cell.length_a   1.000
_cell.length_b   1.000
_cell.length_c   1.000
_cell.angle_alpha   90.00
_cell.angle_beta   90.00
_cell.angle_gamma   90.00
#
_symmetry.space_group_name_H-M   'P 1'
#
loop_
_entity.id
_entity.type
_entity.pdbx_description
1 polymer ?
#
loop_
_entity_poly.entity_id
_entity_poly.type
_entity_poly.pdbx_seq_one_letter_code
_entity_poly.pdbx_strand_id
1 'polypeptide(L)'
;MNHCSRPCVVAIIAYLLTSWFASAAQGQNEPFYKGKTVRFVVGSAPANFYDSWARLIARYWGKHIPGNPNVIVQNMPGAGSITAVNYVYGVAKPDGLTVVLPNNNIYIEQLVGRREAQFDLQKFHWLGSPAQESIMFYMRADTPYKSIAEIIRAKQPPSCGGSGTTSSDYIVAKILELAVGAKINSVSGYQGGSDADLAVEKGEIVCRAHTLASHFGREPFNSWHKKNFDIHLLQSGRKRDPRAPEAPTLYEILEEFKVPDGKRRVAQALLSGGEFGRPILVTPGTPPDRVKILRDSLRNVVNDPELLAEAKKSRMDVEYTAGEELEALLKEVLSQPPEVVDQARKILGN
;
A
#
# COMPACT_ATOMS: atom_id res chain seq x y z
N MET A 1 -5.88 63.30 -69.31
CA MET A 1 -6.45 63.70 -67.98
C MET A 1 -7.30 62.56 -67.49
N ASN A 2 -6.87 61.91 -66.48
CA ASN A 2 -7.63 61.44 -65.31
C ASN A 2 -6.81 60.41 -64.52
N HIS A 3 -6.38 60.89 -63.43
CA HIS A 3 -5.82 60.06 -62.35
C HIS A 3 -6.88 59.09 -61.83
N CYS A 4 -6.59 57.81 -61.77
CA CYS A 4 -7.35 56.89 -60.96
C CYS A 4 -6.40 56.14 -59.98
N SER A 5 -6.67 56.41 -58.81
CA SER A 5 -6.12 56.25 -57.53
C SER A 5 -5.63 54.83 -57.15
N ARG A 6 -4.48 54.81 -56.53
CA ARG A 6 -3.76 53.66 -55.90
C ARG A 6 -4.14 53.26 -54.44
N PRO A 7 -5.39 53.39 -53.89
CA PRO A 7 -5.65 52.96 -52.55
C PRO A 7 -6.21 51.56 -52.40
N CYS A 8 -6.71 50.85 -53.42
CA CYS A 8 -7.37 49.55 -53.25
C CYS A 8 -6.43 48.36 -53.11
N VAL A 9 -5.19 48.41 -53.58
CA VAL A 9 -4.25 47.28 -53.54
C VAL A 9 -3.59 47.14 -52.19
N VAL A 10 -3.37 48.23 -51.47
CA VAL A 10 -2.75 48.18 -50.10
C VAL A 10 -3.70 47.62 -49.05
N ALA A 11 -5.02 47.86 -49.21
CA ALA A 11 -6.00 47.35 -48.26
C ALA A 11 -6.21 45.84 -48.35
N ILE A 12 -6.06 45.22 -49.52
CA ILE A 12 -6.21 43.78 -49.73
C ILE A 12 -4.99 42.98 -49.18
N ILE A 13 -3.79 43.56 -49.32
CA ILE A 13 -2.56 42.92 -48.80
C ILE A 13 -2.54 42.97 -47.27
N ALA A 14 -3.04 44.00 -46.62
CA ALA A 14 -3.13 44.09 -45.16
C ALA A 14 -4.15 43.09 -44.59
N TYR A 15 -5.24 42.76 -45.29
CA TYR A 15 -6.25 41.81 -44.86
C TYR A 15 -5.78 40.36 -45.01
N LEU A 16 -4.92 40.05 -45.98
CA LEU A 16 -4.35 38.72 -46.19
C LEU A 16 -3.20 38.42 -45.21
N LEU A 17 -2.49 39.42 -44.70
CA LEU A 17 -1.44 39.25 -43.70
C LEU A 17 -1.99 39.07 -42.27
N THR A 18 -3.16 39.61 -41.94
CA THR A 18 -3.80 39.41 -40.63
C THR A 18 -4.47 38.03 -40.47
N SER A 19 -4.89 37.40 -41.58
CA SER A 19 -5.48 36.04 -41.53
C SER A 19 -4.45 34.92 -41.35
N TRP A 20 -3.16 35.15 -41.59
CA TRP A 20 -2.10 34.16 -41.38
C TRP A 20 -1.61 34.10 -39.93
N PHE A 21 -1.79 35.16 -39.13
CA PHE A 21 -1.43 35.16 -37.72
C PHE A 21 -2.50 34.55 -36.79
N ALA A 22 -3.74 34.40 -37.24
CA ALA A 22 -4.82 33.83 -36.44
C ALA A 22 -4.83 32.29 -36.40
N SER A 23 -4.09 31.62 -37.30
CA SER A 23 -4.02 30.13 -37.31
C SER A 23 -2.90 29.53 -36.45
N ALA A 24 -2.03 30.35 -35.85
CA ALA A 24 -0.91 29.84 -35.04
C ALA A 24 -1.24 29.69 -33.54
N ALA A 25 -2.47 30.02 -33.10
CA ALA A 25 -2.82 30.07 -31.69
C ALA A 25 -3.70 28.88 -31.19
N GLN A 26 -3.91 27.86 -32.02
CA GLN A 26 -4.64 26.63 -31.61
C GLN A 26 -3.78 25.38 -31.70
N GLY A 27 -2.56 25.49 -31.28
CA GLY A 27 -1.84 24.32 -30.78
C GLY A 27 -2.41 23.95 -29.41
N GLN A 28 -3.60 23.33 -29.35
CA GLN A 28 -4.02 22.63 -28.16
C GLN A 28 -2.92 21.61 -27.91
N ASN A 29 -2.10 21.84 -26.87
CA ASN A 29 -1.12 20.86 -26.45
C ASN A 29 -1.86 19.55 -26.18
N GLU A 30 -1.73 18.60 -27.12
CA GLU A 30 -2.34 17.28 -26.96
C GLU A 30 -1.89 16.71 -25.61
N PRO A 31 -2.81 16.08 -24.85
CA PRO A 31 -2.46 15.49 -23.57
C PRO A 31 -1.27 14.53 -23.72
N PHE A 32 -0.27 14.68 -22.86
CA PHE A 32 0.97 13.89 -22.93
C PHE A 32 0.71 12.39 -23.06
N TYR A 33 -0.32 11.88 -22.40
CA TYR A 33 -0.64 10.43 -22.36
C TYR A 33 -1.42 9.93 -23.58
N LYS A 34 -1.86 10.80 -24.49
CA LYS A 34 -2.61 10.39 -25.70
C LYS A 34 -1.78 9.42 -26.55
N GLY A 35 -2.37 8.25 -26.85
CA GLY A 35 -1.73 7.23 -27.65
C GLY A 35 -0.57 6.49 -26.95
N LYS A 36 -0.36 6.73 -25.66
CA LYS A 36 0.70 6.08 -24.87
C LYS A 36 0.18 4.93 -24.02
N THR A 37 1.10 4.17 -23.47
CA THR A 37 0.83 3.07 -22.53
C THR A 37 1.51 3.38 -21.22
N VAL A 38 0.75 3.33 -20.11
CA VAL A 38 1.27 3.35 -18.76
C VAL A 38 1.53 1.91 -18.34
N ARG A 39 2.77 1.61 -17.98
CA ARG A 39 3.18 0.31 -17.44
C ARG A 39 2.99 0.31 -15.92
N PHE A 40 2.13 -0.56 -15.44
CA PHE A 40 1.86 -0.74 -14.03
C PHE A 40 2.59 -1.99 -13.53
N VAL A 41 3.80 -1.80 -13.01
CA VAL A 41 4.66 -2.87 -12.48
C VAL A 41 4.13 -3.30 -11.12
N VAL A 42 3.97 -4.61 -10.92
CA VAL A 42 3.54 -5.21 -9.65
C VAL A 42 4.65 -6.07 -9.09
N GLY A 43 5.12 -5.76 -7.89
CA GLY A 43 6.23 -6.44 -7.23
C GLY A 43 5.92 -7.85 -6.73
N SER A 44 4.93 -8.52 -7.30
CA SER A 44 4.46 -9.84 -6.87
C SER A 44 4.04 -10.73 -8.03
N ALA A 45 3.88 -12.02 -7.76
CA ALA A 45 3.41 -13.00 -8.75
C ALA A 45 1.96 -12.69 -9.21
N PRO A 46 1.59 -13.13 -10.42
CA PRO A 46 0.20 -13.07 -10.90
C PRO A 46 -0.78 -13.76 -9.95
N ALA A 47 -2.04 -13.33 -10.00
CA ALA A 47 -3.17 -13.89 -9.27
C ALA A 47 -3.10 -13.78 -7.73
N ASN A 48 -2.14 -13.04 -7.18
CA ASN A 48 -2.20 -12.68 -5.77
C ASN A 48 -2.99 -11.39 -5.55
N PHE A 49 -3.16 -11.01 -4.28
CA PHE A 49 -4.02 -9.88 -3.93
C PHE A 49 -3.47 -8.52 -4.42
N TYR A 50 -2.14 -8.33 -4.50
CA TYR A 50 -1.53 -7.15 -5.12
C TYR A 50 -1.81 -7.07 -6.63
N ASP A 51 -1.67 -8.20 -7.33
CA ASP A 51 -1.99 -8.30 -8.75
C ASP A 51 -3.47 -8.03 -9.02
N SER A 52 -4.36 -8.54 -8.17
CA SER A 52 -5.81 -8.28 -8.25
C SER A 52 -6.13 -6.79 -8.12
N TRP A 53 -5.50 -6.08 -7.17
CA TRP A 53 -5.63 -4.64 -7.02
C TRP A 53 -5.12 -3.87 -8.25
N ALA A 54 -3.93 -4.21 -8.73
CA ALA A 54 -3.37 -3.56 -9.90
C ALA A 54 -4.26 -3.73 -11.14
N ARG A 55 -4.81 -4.93 -11.36
CA ARG A 55 -5.71 -5.20 -12.50
C ARG A 55 -7.06 -4.50 -12.34
N LEU A 56 -7.59 -4.43 -11.14
CA LEU A 56 -8.82 -3.67 -10.88
C LEU A 56 -8.61 -2.19 -11.23
N ILE A 57 -7.56 -1.57 -10.70
CA ILE A 57 -7.25 -0.17 -10.98
C ILE A 57 -6.97 0.04 -12.49
N ALA A 58 -6.13 -0.79 -13.10
CA ALA A 58 -5.73 -0.64 -14.51
C ALA A 58 -6.92 -0.62 -15.47
N ARG A 59 -7.97 -1.39 -15.20
CA ARG A 59 -9.19 -1.41 -16.05
C ARG A 59 -9.90 -0.07 -16.14
N TYR A 60 -9.84 0.72 -15.07
CA TYR A 60 -10.56 1.98 -14.97
C TYR A 60 -9.67 3.21 -15.03
N TRP A 61 -8.37 3.07 -14.71
CA TRP A 61 -7.49 4.21 -14.53
C TRP A 61 -7.27 5.03 -15.81
N GLY A 62 -7.12 4.37 -16.95
CA GLY A 62 -6.87 5.04 -18.23
C GLY A 62 -7.89 6.12 -18.57
N LYS A 63 -9.19 5.89 -18.30
CA LYS A 63 -10.25 6.84 -18.57
C LYS A 63 -10.19 8.13 -17.71
N HIS A 64 -9.46 8.08 -16.59
CA HIS A 64 -9.25 9.22 -15.70
C HIS A 64 -7.95 9.97 -15.96
N ILE A 65 -7.07 9.45 -16.83
CA ILE A 65 -5.83 10.12 -17.25
C ILE A 65 -6.11 10.91 -18.54
N PRO A 66 -5.80 12.23 -18.60
CA PRO A 66 -5.96 13.01 -19.83
C PRO A 66 -5.23 12.37 -21.02
N GLY A 67 -5.96 12.09 -22.10
CA GLY A 67 -5.45 11.38 -23.27
C GLY A 67 -5.78 9.88 -23.30
N ASN A 68 -6.44 9.35 -22.28
CA ASN A 68 -6.94 7.97 -22.19
C ASN A 68 -5.91 6.90 -22.60
N PRO A 69 -4.72 6.85 -21.94
CA PRO A 69 -3.70 5.84 -22.25
C PRO A 69 -4.17 4.44 -21.89
N ASN A 70 -3.58 3.45 -22.55
CA ASN A 70 -3.69 2.08 -22.06
C ASN A 70 -2.90 1.93 -20.76
N VAL A 71 -3.46 1.21 -19.79
CA VAL A 71 -2.75 0.84 -18.55
C VAL A 71 -2.53 -0.67 -18.55
N ILE A 72 -1.27 -1.11 -18.58
CA ILE A 72 -0.91 -2.53 -18.71
C ILE A 72 -0.19 -2.98 -17.44
N VAL A 73 -0.74 -4.01 -16.78
CA VAL A 73 -0.13 -4.64 -15.60
C VAL A 73 0.98 -5.58 -16.01
N GLN A 74 2.15 -5.42 -15.39
CA GLN A 74 3.32 -6.28 -15.57
C GLN A 74 3.81 -6.78 -14.21
N ASN A 75 3.73 -8.08 -13.97
CA ASN A 75 4.26 -8.68 -12.75
C ASN A 75 5.80 -8.79 -12.81
N MET A 76 6.45 -8.41 -11.73
CA MET A 76 7.89 -8.50 -11.54
C MET A 76 8.18 -8.97 -10.10
N PRO A 77 7.92 -10.25 -9.78
CA PRO A 77 8.16 -10.80 -8.46
C PRO A 77 9.65 -10.90 -8.15
N GLY A 78 10.00 -10.92 -6.88
CA GLY A 78 11.35 -11.20 -6.41
C GLY A 78 11.70 -10.39 -5.15
N ALA A 79 12.32 -11.08 -4.21
CA ALA A 79 12.87 -10.52 -2.96
C ALA A 79 11.91 -9.53 -2.25
N GLY A 80 10.65 -9.92 -2.02
CA GLY A 80 9.67 -9.05 -1.35
C GLY A 80 9.34 -7.75 -2.08
N SER A 81 9.43 -7.72 -3.42
CA SER A 81 9.29 -6.58 -4.33
C SER A 81 10.57 -5.74 -4.55
N ILE A 82 11.69 -6.06 -3.91
CA ILE A 82 12.97 -5.34 -4.13
C ILE A 82 13.31 -5.31 -5.61
N THR A 83 13.14 -6.42 -6.35
CA THR A 83 13.41 -6.50 -7.79
C THR A 83 12.62 -5.45 -8.59
N ALA A 84 11.32 -5.34 -8.34
CA ALA A 84 10.46 -4.38 -9.04
C ALA A 84 10.81 -2.93 -8.71
N VAL A 85 11.08 -2.64 -7.43
CA VAL A 85 11.38 -1.29 -6.98
C VAL A 85 12.76 -0.85 -7.48
N ASN A 86 13.79 -1.72 -7.44
CA ASN A 86 15.09 -1.44 -8.05
C ASN A 86 14.97 -1.14 -9.55
N TYR A 87 14.16 -1.92 -10.27
CA TYR A 87 13.93 -1.70 -11.70
C TYR A 87 13.32 -0.32 -11.96
N VAL A 88 12.24 0.03 -11.24
CA VAL A 88 11.57 1.31 -11.45
C VAL A 88 12.42 2.49 -10.97
N TYR A 89 13.24 2.29 -9.94
CA TYR A 89 14.16 3.31 -9.44
C TYR A 89 15.32 3.61 -10.39
N GLY A 90 16.00 2.57 -10.90
CA GLY A 90 17.27 2.71 -11.58
C GLY A 90 17.25 2.51 -13.10
N VAL A 91 16.18 1.87 -13.64
CA VAL A 91 16.13 1.48 -15.07
C VAL A 91 14.97 2.16 -15.81
N ALA A 92 13.81 2.31 -15.19
CA ALA A 92 12.67 2.94 -15.84
C ALA A 92 12.92 4.43 -16.11
N LYS A 93 12.41 4.92 -17.26
CA LYS A 93 12.54 6.34 -17.61
C LYS A 93 11.69 7.22 -16.69
N PRO A 94 12.19 8.40 -16.28
CA PRO A 94 11.42 9.33 -15.45
C PRO A 94 10.42 10.16 -16.29
N ASP A 95 9.61 9.50 -17.10
CA ASP A 95 8.67 10.13 -18.01
C ASP A 95 7.20 10.02 -17.56
N GLY A 96 6.95 9.38 -16.42
CA GLY A 96 5.60 9.17 -15.90
C GLY A 96 4.83 8.02 -16.57
N LEU A 97 5.49 7.21 -17.42
CA LEU A 97 4.85 6.06 -18.09
C LEU A 97 5.10 4.72 -17.37
N THR A 98 5.85 4.72 -16.27
CA THR A 98 6.07 3.52 -15.46
C THR A 98 5.76 3.83 -13.99
N VAL A 99 4.83 3.09 -13.43
CA VAL A 99 4.48 3.13 -12.00
C VAL A 99 4.68 1.76 -11.38
N VAL A 100 4.86 1.70 -10.06
CA VAL A 100 5.07 0.44 -9.33
C VAL A 100 4.11 0.33 -8.14
N LEU A 101 3.58 -0.88 -7.94
CA LEU A 101 2.88 -1.31 -6.73
C LEU A 101 3.75 -2.37 -6.05
N PRO A 102 4.58 -1.98 -5.08
CA PRO A 102 5.37 -2.92 -4.29
C PRO A 102 4.55 -3.55 -3.17
N ASN A 103 5.14 -4.48 -2.46
CA ASN A 103 4.67 -4.90 -1.13
C ASN A 103 4.65 -3.70 -0.18
N ASN A 104 3.65 -3.62 0.68
CA ASN A 104 3.48 -2.52 1.63
C ASN A 104 4.61 -2.42 2.66
N ASN A 105 5.33 -3.51 2.92
CA ASN A 105 6.47 -3.55 3.84
C ASN A 105 7.81 -3.21 3.17
N ILE A 106 7.82 -2.77 1.90
CA ILE A 106 9.07 -2.45 1.16
C ILE A 106 9.95 -1.41 1.87
N TYR A 107 9.35 -0.51 2.65
CA TYR A 107 10.07 0.49 3.44
C TYR A 107 10.98 -0.13 4.51
N ILE A 108 10.63 -1.31 5.02
CA ILE A 108 11.43 -2.04 6.01
C ILE A 108 12.81 -2.37 5.42
N GLU A 109 12.88 -2.74 4.15
CA GLU A 109 14.13 -3.11 3.49
C GLU A 109 15.11 -1.93 3.47
N GLN A 110 14.61 -0.71 3.25
CA GLN A 110 15.41 0.51 3.36
C GLN A 110 15.70 0.87 4.83
N LEU A 111 14.73 0.76 5.72
CA LEU A 111 14.88 1.09 7.15
C LEU A 111 16.01 0.26 7.80
N VAL A 112 16.04 -1.04 7.53
CA VAL A 112 17.08 -1.93 8.08
C VAL A 112 18.39 -1.92 7.31
N GLY A 113 18.45 -1.21 6.17
CA GLY A 113 19.66 -1.06 5.35
C GLY A 113 20.02 -2.35 4.60
N ARG A 114 19.04 -3.06 4.07
CA ARG A 114 19.27 -4.27 3.27
C ARG A 114 20.06 -3.94 2.01
N ARG A 115 21.16 -4.65 1.75
CA ARG A 115 22.09 -4.36 0.64
C ARG A 115 21.46 -4.50 -0.74
N GLU A 116 20.52 -5.41 -0.89
CA GLU A 116 19.79 -5.66 -2.15
C GLU A 116 18.81 -4.54 -2.49
N ALA A 117 18.40 -3.72 -1.53
CA ALA A 117 17.53 -2.55 -1.73
C ALA A 117 18.37 -1.37 -2.25
N GLN A 118 18.53 -1.30 -3.58
CA GLN A 118 19.31 -0.28 -4.29
C GLN A 118 18.45 0.92 -4.68
N PHE A 119 17.48 1.28 -3.88
CA PHE A 119 16.55 2.38 -4.08
C PHE A 119 16.51 3.30 -2.87
N ASP A 120 16.01 4.50 -3.09
CA ASP A 120 15.63 5.44 -2.05
C ASP A 120 14.16 5.80 -2.21
N LEU A 121 13.31 5.30 -1.32
CA LEU A 121 11.87 5.51 -1.36
C LEU A 121 11.47 6.97 -1.17
N GLN A 122 12.34 7.78 -0.54
CA GLN A 122 12.11 9.22 -0.37
C GLN A 122 12.26 10.00 -1.67
N LYS A 123 12.91 9.42 -2.69
CA LYS A 123 13.07 10.03 -4.02
C LYS A 123 11.93 9.69 -4.98
N PHE A 124 11.15 8.65 -4.72
CA PHE A 124 9.95 8.36 -5.48
C PHE A 124 8.89 9.44 -5.24
N HIS A 125 8.03 9.63 -6.23
CA HIS A 125 6.77 10.33 -6.00
C HIS A 125 5.69 9.31 -5.69
N TRP A 126 5.12 9.39 -4.51
CA TRP A 126 4.03 8.54 -4.08
C TRP A 126 2.72 9.10 -4.66
N LEU A 127 1.98 8.27 -5.37
CA LEU A 127 0.75 8.68 -6.02
C LEU A 127 -0.45 8.57 -5.08
N GLY A 128 -0.43 7.58 -4.21
CA GLY A 128 -1.46 7.27 -3.24
C GLY A 128 -1.58 5.77 -3.01
N SER A 129 -2.52 5.39 -2.17
CA SER A 129 -2.92 4.00 -1.91
C SER A 129 -4.43 3.86 -2.04
N PRO A 130 -4.95 2.86 -2.78
CA PRO A 130 -6.40 2.62 -2.89
C PRO A 130 -6.99 1.93 -1.67
N ALA A 131 -6.16 1.39 -0.78
CA ALA A 131 -6.63 0.64 0.38
C ALA A 131 -5.62 0.71 1.53
N GLN A 132 -6.11 0.75 2.75
CA GLN A 132 -5.34 0.46 3.96
C GLN A 132 -5.44 -1.02 4.31
N GLU A 133 -4.48 -1.53 5.08
CA GLU A 133 -4.43 -2.94 5.48
C GLU A 133 -4.10 -3.09 6.96
N SER A 134 -5.05 -2.74 7.80
CA SER A 134 -4.91 -3.06 9.22
C SER A 134 -4.88 -4.58 9.45
N ILE A 135 -4.09 -4.99 10.42
CA ILE A 135 -3.92 -6.39 10.82
C ILE A 135 -4.83 -6.65 12.00
N MET A 136 -5.50 -7.80 12.02
CA MET A 136 -6.19 -8.35 13.17
C MET A 136 -5.33 -9.46 13.77
N PHE A 137 -5.03 -9.36 15.07
CA PHE A 137 -4.52 -10.46 15.88
C PHE A 137 -5.69 -11.09 16.61
N TYR A 138 -5.95 -12.36 16.32
CA TYR A 138 -7.07 -13.12 16.87
C TYR A 138 -6.61 -14.40 17.52
N MET A 139 -7.46 -14.96 18.35
CA MET A 139 -7.24 -16.22 19.07
C MET A 139 -8.50 -17.06 19.11
N ARG A 140 -8.35 -18.38 19.19
CA ARG A 140 -9.47 -19.30 19.42
C ARG A 140 -10.19 -18.94 20.72
N ALA A 141 -11.51 -18.93 20.66
CA ALA A 141 -12.35 -18.58 21.81
C ALA A 141 -12.35 -19.63 22.92
N ASP A 142 -11.96 -20.88 22.67
CA ASP A 142 -11.89 -21.95 23.66
C ASP A 142 -10.57 -21.96 24.49
N THR A 143 -9.65 -21.01 24.21
CA THR A 143 -8.42 -20.85 25.00
C THR A 143 -8.67 -20.07 26.29
N PRO A 144 -7.79 -20.18 27.30
CA PRO A 144 -7.88 -19.38 28.52
C PRO A 144 -7.47 -17.91 28.33
N TYR A 145 -6.97 -17.50 27.15
CA TYR A 145 -6.43 -16.17 26.89
C TYR A 145 -7.46 -15.31 26.18
N LYS A 146 -8.06 -14.34 26.90
CA LYS A 146 -9.11 -13.44 26.36
C LYS A 146 -8.62 -12.00 26.14
N SER A 147 -7.38 -11.71 26.49
CA SER A 147 -6.76 -10.40 26.37
C SER A 147 -5.24 -10.49 26.26
N ILE A 148 -4.60 -9.41 25.79
CA ILE A 148 -3.14 -9.28 25.80
C ILE A 148 -2.59 -9.40 27.21
N ALA A 149 -3.28 -8.86 28.22
CA ALA A 149 -2.90 -8.96 29.63
C ALA A 149 -2.84 -10.41 30.13
N GLU A 150 -3.71 -11.28 29.65
CA GLU A 150 -3.69 -12.71 30.01
C GLU A 150 -2.57 -13.45 29.31
N ILE A 151 -2.23 -13.10 28.06
CA ILE A 151 -1.07 -13.64 27.34
C ILE A 151 0.24 -13.26 28.07
N ILE A 152 0.36 -12.03 28.57
CA ILE A 152 1.52 -11.59 29.35
C ILE A 152 1.71 -12.46 30.60
N ARG A 153 0.61 -12.78 31.27
CA ARG A 153 0.62 -13.61 32.52
C ARG A 153 0.60 -15.12 32.26
N ALA A 154 0.60 -15.52 30.98
CA ALA A 154 0.49 -16.93 30.61
C ALA A 154 1.62 -17.79 31.23
N LYS A 155 1.25 -18.86 31.90
CA LYS A 155 2.20 -19.88 32.36
C LYS A 155 2.70 -20.74 31.20
N GLN A 156 1.80 -21.05 30.27
CA GLN A 156 2.12 -21.73 29.01
C GLN A 156 1.87 -20.76 27.86
N PRO A 157 2.89 -20.36 27.10
CA PRO A 157 2.71 -19.47 25.98
C PRO A 157 1.76 -20.04 24.93
N PRO A 158 0.79 -19.28 24.39
CA PRO A 158 0.00 -19.73 23.26
C PRO A 158 0.86 -19.92 22.03
N SER A 159 0.57 -20.94 21.21
CA SER A 159 1.21 -21.17 19.92
C SER A 159 0.48 -20.38 18.85
N CYS A 160 1.16 -19.38 18.25
CA CYS A 160 0.66 -18.60 17.12
C CYS A 160 1.45 -18.96 15.87
N GLY A 161 0.77 -19.09 14.73
CA GLY A 161 1.39 -19.62 13.53
C GLY A 161 1.37 -18.68 12.33
N GLY A 162 2.42 -18.77 11.50
CA GLY A 162 2.58 -17.99 10.29
C GLY A 162 3.53 -18.63 9.27
N SER A 163 3.71 -17.95 8.12
CA SER A 163 4.53 -18.48 7.02
C SER A 163 6.03 -18.27 7.21
N GLY A 164 6.45 -17.32 8.05
CA GLY A 164 7.87 -17.02 8.25
C GLY A 164 8.08 -15.68 8.98
N THR A 165 9.34 -15.26 9.13
CA THR A 165 9.75 -14.09 9.93
C THR A 165 9.26 -12.74 9.39
N THR A 166 8.83 -12.66 8.14
CA THR A 166 8.25 -11.45 7.53
C THR A 166 6.72 -11.47 7.49
N SER A 167 6.09 -12.54 8.00
CA SER A 167 4.63 -12.61 8.08
C SER A 167 4.08 -11.72 9.19
N SER A 168 2.86 -11.22 9.01
CA SER A 168 2.16 -10.44 10.04
C SER A 168 2.05 -11.18 11.38
N ASP A 169 1.84 -12.48 11.31
CA ASP A 169 1.78 -13.37 12.48
C ASP A 169 3.05 -13.28 13.34
N TYR A 170 4.22 -13.41 12.70
CA TYR A 170 5.51 -13.35 13.39
C TYR A 170 5.80 -11.93 13.89
N ILE A 171 5.60 -10.92 13.06
CA ILE A 171 5.88 -9.51 13.40
C ILE A 171 5.03 -9.07 14.59
N VAL A 172 3.73 -9.35 14.61
CA VAL A 172 2.84 -9.01 15.74
C VAL A 172 3.26 -9.73 17.01
N ALA A 173 3.57 -11.03 16.94
CA ALA A 173 4.06 -11.78 18.09
C ALA A 173 5.33 -11.16 18.68
N LYS A 174 6.32 -10.83 17.83
CA LYS A 174 7.58 -10.23 18.27
C LYS A 174 7.42 -8.81 18.82
N ILE A 175 6.49 -8.04 18.27
CA ILE A 175 6.15 -6.72 18.81
C ILE A 175 5.53 -6.85 20.20
N LEU A 176 4.60 -7.76 20.41
CA LEU A 176 3.99 -8.00 21.72
C LEU A 176 5.02 -8.51 22.74
N GLU A 177 5.94 -9.41 22.33
CA GLU A 177 7.06 -9.83 23.16
C GLU A 177 7.95 -8.65 23.57
N LEU A 178 8.37 -7.81 22.60
CA LEU A 178 9.23 -6.67 22.84
C LEU A 178 8.55 -5.58 23.68
N ALA A 179 7.34 -5.22 23.31
CA ALA A 179 6.66 -4.04 23.84
C ALA A 179 6.11 -4.30 25.25
N VAL A 180 5.39 -5.40 25.43
CA VAL A 180 4.62 -5.66 26.66
C VAL A 180 5.06 -6.93 27.39
N GLY A 181 6.08 -7.64 26.90
CA GLY A 181 6.58 -8.86 27.53
C GLY A 181 5.64 -10.05 27.40
N ALA A 182 4.77 -10.06 26.40
CA ALA A 182 3.92 -11.20 26.09
C ALA A 182 4.80 -12.43 25.78
N LYS A 183 4.35 -13.61 26.17
CA LYS A 183 5.02 -14.86 25.88
C LYS A 183 4.23 -15.58 24.78
N ILE A 184 4.80 -15.66 23.59
CA ILE A 184 4.16 -16.29 22.43
C ILE A 184 5.11 -17.30 21.80
N ASN A 185 4.62 -18.53 21.61
CA ASN A 185 5.35 -19.56 20.88
C ASN A 185 5.07 -19.39 19.38
N SER A 186 6.01 -18.78 18.64
CA SER A 186 5.85 -18.55 17.20
C SER A 186 6.19 -19.82 16.41
N VAL A 187 5.19 -20.37 15.73
CA VAL A 187 5.31 -21.54 14.84
C VAL A 187 5.35 -21.05 13.40
N SER A 188 6.44 -21.34 12.69
CA SER A 188 6.63 -20.92 11.28
C SER A 188 6.67 -22.13 10.35
N GLY A 189 6.47 -21.89 9.04
CA GLY A 189 6.60 -22.93 8.01
C GLY A 189 5.31 -23.32 7.32
N TYR A 190 4.18 -22.71 7.65
CA TYR A 190 2.95 -22.87 6.88
C TYR A 190 3.13 -22.28 5.48
N GLN A 191 2.66 -23.01 4.44
CA GLN A 191 2.85 -22.61 3.03
C GLN A 191 2.06 -21.35 2.67
N GLY A 192 0.99 -21.05 3.44
CA GLY A 192 0.17 -19.86 3.24
C GLY A 192 -0.89 -19.69 4.32
N GLY A 193 -1.71 -18.64 4.15
CA GLY A 193 -2.74 -18.31 5.12
C GLY A 193 -3.76 -19.44 5.34
N SER A 194 -4.18 -20.11 4.28
CA SER A 194 -5.17 -21.19 4.37
C SER A 194 -4.67 -22.40 5.17
N ASP A 195 -3.39 -22.74 5.03
CA ASP A 195 -2.80 -23.86 5.80
C ASP A 195 -2.75 -23.52 7.29
N ALA A 196 -2.37 -22.29 7.59
CA ALA A 196 -2.35 -21.82 8.97
C ALA A 196 -3.78 -21.68 9.56
N ASP A 197 -4.79 -21.27 8.77
CA ASP A 197 -6.19 -21.26 9.18
C ASP A 197 -6.68 -22.69 9.55
N LEU A 198 -6.33 -23.67 8.71
CA LEU A 198 -6.63 -25.08 8.98
C LEU A 198 -5.95 -25.58 10.27
N ALA A 199 -4.70 -25.15 10.52
CA ALA A 199 -3.99 -25.48 11.75
C ALA A 199 -4.67 -24.87 12.99
N VAL A 200 -5.25 -23.66 12.88
CA VAL A 200 -6.09 -23.08 13.93
C VAL A 200 -7.35 -23.91 14.16
N GLU A 201 -8.04 -24.34 13.11
CA GLU A 201 -9.24 -25.19 13.25
C GLU A 201 -8.92 -26.51 13.97
N LYS A 202 -7.80 -27.14 13.63
CA LYS A 202 -7.34 -28.38 14.26
C LYS A 202 -6.77 -28.20 15.68
N GLY A 203 -6.50 -26.97 16.10
CA GLY A 203 -5.89 -26.67 17.40
C GLY A 203 -4.39 -26.91 17.47
N GLU A 204 -3.71 -27.08 16.35
CA GLU A 204 -2.23 -27.16 16.28
C GLU A 204 -1.60 -25.83 16.70
N ILE A 205 -2.22 -24.73 16.32
CA ILE A 205 -1.98 -23.37 16.79
C ILE A 205 -3.29 -22.74 17.25
N VAL A 206 -3.23 -21.74 18.09
CA VAL A 206 -4.44 -21.14 18.68
C VAL A 206 -4.62 -19.66 18.35
N CYS A 207 -3.65 -19.04 17.69
CA CYS A 207 -3.67 -17.61 17.34
C CYS A 207 -2.95 -17.32 16.04
N ARG A 208 -3.37 -16.23 15.40
CA ARG A 208 -2.79 -15.68 14.16
C ARG A 208 -2.98 -14.17 14.06
N ALA A 209 -2.19 -13.57 13.16
CA ALA A 209 -2.38 -12.19 12.73
C ALA A 209 -2.41 -12.09 11.20
N HIS A 210 -3.46 -11.50 10.64
CA HIS A 210 -3.58 -11.24 9.21
C HIS A 210 -4.50 -10.02 8.95
N THR A 211 -4.67 -9.63 7.68
CA THR A 211 -5.42 -8.42 7.36
C THR A 211 -6.89 -8.49 7.79
N LEU A 212 -7.41 -7.40 8.33
CA LEU A 212 -8.83 -7.23 8.67
C LEU A 212 -9.74 -7.55 7.48
N ALA A 213 -9.38 -7.10 6.28
CA ALA A 213 -10.12 -7.40 5.06
C ALA A 213 -10.28 -8.91 4.82
N SER A 214 -9.22 -9.70 5.02
CA SER A 214 -9.30 -11.17 4.94
C SER A 214 -10.12 -11.75 6.09
N HIS A 215 -9.98 -11.20 7.29
CA HIS A 215 -10.67 -11.72 8.48
C HIS A 215 -12.20 -11.56 8.39
N PHE A 216 -12.69 -10.47 7.81
CA PHE A 216 -14.12 -10.22 7.65
C PHE A 216 -14.65 -10.53 6.23
N GLY A 217 -13.78 -10.86 5.27
CA GLY A 217 -14.14 -10.99 3.86
C GLY A 217 -14.29 -12.40 3.32
N ARG A 218 -13.79 -13.45 4.00
CA ARG A 218 -13.73 -14.80 3.44
C ARG A 218 -14.00 -15.92 4.46
N GLU A 219 -14.20 -17.13 3.96
CA GLU A 219 -14.13 -18.34 4.76
C GLU A 219 -12.66 -18.69 5.13
N PRO A 220 -12.40 -19.32 6.30
CA PRO A 220 -13.42 -19.84 7.24
C PRO A 220 -13.97 -18.81 8.24
N PHE A 221 -13.49 -17.55 8.23
CA PHE A 221 -13.80 -16.55 9.26
C PHE A 221 -15.28 -16.20 9.33
N ASN A 222 -15.97 -16.07 8.19
CA ASN A 222 -17.41 -15.82 8.20
C ASN A 222 -18.20 -16.90 8.96
N SER A 223 -17.74 -18.16 8.89
CA SER A 223 -18.30 -19.28 9.64
C SER A 223 -17.88 -19.28 11.10
N TRP A 224 -16.63 -18.87 11.39
CA TRP A 224 -16.09 -18.77 12.73
C TRP A 224 -16.80 -17.69 13.56
N HIS A 225 -17.01 -16.50 13.00
CA HIS A 225 -17.75 -15.42 13.67
C HIS A 225 -19.17 -15.85 14.05
N LYS A 226 -19.88 -16.56 13.14
CA LYS A 226 -21.22 -17.09 13.44
C LYS A 226 -21.25 -18.09 14.59
N LYS A 227 -20.13 -18.79 14.83
CA LYS A 227 -19.98 -19.81 15.87
C LYS A 227 -19.27 -19.28 17.12
N ASN A 228 -18.88 -18.00 17.15
CA ASN A 228 -18.02 -17.43 18.18
C ASN A 228 -16.75 -18.27 18.41
N PHE A 229 -16.13 -18.74 17.32
CA PHE A 229 -14.97 -19.62 17.37
C PHE A 229 -13.68 -18.87 17.71
N ASP A 230 -13.61 -17.61 17.35
CA ASP A 230 -12.45 -16.73 17.58
C ASP A 230 -12.83 -15.45 18.33
N ILE A 231 -11.84 -14.84 18.91
CA ILE A 231 -11.90 -13.53 19.59
C ILE A 231 -10.80 -12.63 19.05
N HIS A 232 -11.09 -11.35 19.01
CA HIS A 232 -10.20 -10.33 18.47
C HIS A 232 -9.43 -9.67 19.61
N LEU A 233 -8.10 -9.76 19.59
CA LEU A 233 -7.26 -9.32 20.70
C LEU A 233 -6.55 -7.98 20.44
N LEU A 234 -6.29 -7.66 19.19
CA LEU A 234 -5.57 -6.44 18.79
C LEU A 234 -5.78 -6.16 17.30
N GLN A 235 -5.83 -4.89 16.95
CA GLN A 235 -5.76 -4.42 15.57
C GLN A 235 -4.65 -3.37 15.38
N SER A 236 -4.00 -3.35 14.20
CA SER A 236 -2.84 -2.48 13.98
C SER A 236 -3.19 -1.05 13.56
N GLY A 237 -4.44 -0.79 13.15
CA GLY A 237 -4.86 0.54 12.69
C GLY A 237 -4.78 1.62 13.75
N ARG A 238 -4.69 2.88 13.35
CA ARG A 238 -4.72 4.05 14.27
C ARG A 238 -6.08 4.22 14.95
N LYS A 239 -7.14 3.69 14.33
CA LYS A 239 -8.51 3.69 14.85
C LYS A 239 -9.05 2.28 14.82
N ARG A 240 -9.99 1.98 15.71
CA ARG A 240 -10.70 0.69 15.70
C ARG A 240 -11.57 0.57 14.46
N ASP A 241 -11.47 -0.57 13.78
CA ASP A 241 -12.36 -0.92 12.68
C ASP A 241 -13.79 -1.12 13.21
N PRO A 242 -14.82 -0.57 12.57
CA PRO A 242 -16.21 -0.75 12.99
C PRO A 242 -16.69 -2.21 13.05
N ARG A 243 -16.00 -3.13 12.34
CA ARG A 243 -16.30 -4.56 12.35
C ARG A 243 -15.76 -5.29 13.59
N ALA A 244 -14.80 -4.67 14.30
CA ALA A 244 -14.19 -5.20 15.53
C ALA A 244 -14.00 -4.08 16.58
N PRO A 245 -15.07 -3.44 17.04
CA PRO A 245 -14.98 -2.32 17.97
C PRO A 245 -14.46 -2.73 19.36
N GLU A 246 -14.54 -4.02 19.70
CA GLU A 246 -14.04 -4.61 20.95
C GLU A 246 -12.52 -4.78 20.96
N ALA A 247 -11.89 -4.96 19.78
CA ALA A 247 -10.45 -5.19 19.70
C ALA A 247 -9.71 -3.84 19.86
N PRO A 248 -8.83 -3.71 20.87
CA PRO A 248 -8.02 -2.50 21.01
C PRO A 248 -7.02 -2.36 19.85
N THR A 249 -6.66 -1.12 19.53
CA THR A 249 -5.57 -0.87 18.58
C THR A 249 -4.21 -1.15 19.24
N LEU A 250 -3.17 -1.34 18.42
CA LEU A 250 -1.82 -1.41 18.94
C LEU A 250 -1.47 -0.16 19.75
N TYR A 251 -1.89 1.01 19.29
CA TYR A 251 -1.62 2.29 19.97
C TYR A 251 -2.24 2.33 21.37
N GLU A 252 -3.49 1.86 21.52
CA GLU A 252 -4.16 1.75 22.80
C GLU A 252 -3.45 0.75 23.74
N ILE A 253 -3.00 -0.39 23.22
CA ILE A 253 -2.19 -1.37 23.98
C ILE A 253 -0.86 -0.76 24.45
N LEU A 254 -0.14 -0.08 23.56
CA LEU A 254 1.13 0.57 23.91
C LEU A 254 0.96 1.65 24.98
N GLU A 255 -0.18 2.34 24.99
CA GLU A 255 -0.53 3.34 26.00
C GLU A 255 -0.96 2.70 27.33
N GLU A 256 -1.87 1.72 27.31
CA GLU A 256 -2.37 0.98 28.49
C GLU A 256 -1.21 0.38 29.30
N PHE A 257 -0.26 -0.27 28.61
CA PHE A 257 0.90 -0.89 29.26
C PHE A 257 2.06 0.10 29.50
N LYS A 258 1.89 1.39 29.24
CA LYS A 258 2.91 2.43 29.43
C LYS A 258 4.26 2.06 28.81
N VAL A 259 4.22 1.54 27.59
CA VAL A 259 5.40 1.04 26.88
C VAL A 259 6.41 2.18 26.68
N PRO A 260 7.70 1.98 27.01
CA PRO A 260 8.74 3.00 26.80
C PRO A 260 8.84 3.44 25.36
N ASP A 261 9.16 4.73 25.13
CA ASP A 261 9.14 5.38 23.81
C ASP A 261 9.96 4.61 22.77
N GLY A 262 11.18 4.17 23.08
CA GLY A 262 12.00 3.40 22.15
C GLY A 262 11.32 2.13 21.63
N LYS A 263 10.71 1.34 22.52
CA LYS A 263 9.97 0.13 22.15
C LYS A 263 8.68 0.44 21.38
N ARG A 264 8.00 1.53 21.75
CA ARG A 264 6.81 2.04 21.04
C ARG A 264 7.15 2.37 19.60
N ARG A 265 8.26 3.08 19.36
CA ARG A 265 8.74 3.43 18.02
C ARG A 265 9.09 2.20 17.18
N VAL A 266 9.71 1.17 17.76
CA VAL A 266 9.97 -0.10 17.05
C VAL A 266 8.66 -0.75 16.61
N ALA A 267 7.69 -0.86 17.52
CA ALA A 267 6.39 -1.46 17.23
C ALA A 267 5.66 -0.70 16.12
N GLN A 268 5.62 0.61 16.19
CA GLN A 268 5.00 1.47 15.18
C GLN A 268 5.72 1.35 13.83
N ALA A 269 7.05 1.44 13.81
CA ALA A 269 7.82 1.32 12.58
C ALA A 269 7.60 -0.02 11.88
N LEU A 270 7.51 -1.14 12.59
CA LEU A 270 7.31 -2.45 11.99
C LEU A 270 5.86 -2.70 11.51
N LEU A 271 4.86 -2.03 12.08
CA LEU A 271 3.44 -2.20 11.69
C LEU A 271 2.90 -1.11 10.77
N SER A 272 3.69 -0.10 10.42
CA SER A 272 3.26 0.97 9.48
C SER A 272 2.91 0.45 8.08
N GLY A 273 3.33 -0.76 7.73
CA GLY A 273 2.96 -1.39 6.46
C GLY A 273 1.45 -1.39 6.19
N GLY A 274 0.64 -1.56 7.23
CA GLY A 274 -0.81 -1.48 7.12
C GLY A 274 -1.32 -0.10 6.69
N GLU A 275 -0.66 0.96 7.15
CA GLU A 275 -0.99 2.35 6.82
C GLU A 275 -0.54 2.72 5.38
N PHE A 276 0.57 2.12 4.89
CA PHE A 276 0.94 2.24 3.48
C PHE A 276 -0.05 1.53 2.56
N GLY A 277 -0.66 0.44 3.01
CA GLY A 277 -1.71 -0.29 2.32
C GLY A 277 -1.28 -0.89 0.97
N ARG A 278 -1.69 -0.28 -0.14
CA ARG A 278 -1.33 -0.67 -1.52
C ARG A 278 -0.64 0.51 -2.22
N PRO A 279 0.58 0.89 -1.80
CA PRO A 279 1.18 2.12 -2.28
C PRO A 279 1.52 2.04 -3.77
N ILE A 280 1.17 3.10 -4.51
CA ILE A 280 1.51 3.24 -5.92
C ILE A 280 2.50 4.39 -6.04
N LEU A 281 3.67 4.08 -6.63
CA LEU A 281 4.75 5.03 -6.77
C LEU A 281 5.11 5.23 -8.25
N VAL A 282 5.65 6.41 -8.57
CA VAL A 282 6.23 6.69 -9.89
C VAL A 282 7.71 7.06 -9.77
N THR A 283 8.45 6.75 -10.82
CA THR A 283 9.91 6.91 -10.96
C THR A 283 10.40 8.27 -10.43
N PRO A 284 11.51 8.32 -9.68
CA PRO A 284 12.17 9.57 -9.31
C PRO A 284 12.49 10.44 -10.53
N GLY A 285 12.31 11.76 -10.38
CA GLY A 285 12.57 12.71 -11.47
C GLY A 285 11.45 12.81 -12.53
N THR A 286 10.32 12.13 -12.34
CA THR A 286 9.13 12.36 -13.17
C THR A 286 8.70 13.82 -13.07
N PRO A 287 8.41 14.52 -14.20
CA PRO A 287 7.98 15.90 -14.21
C PRO A 287 6.78 16.17 -13.29
N PRO A 288 6.77 17.28 -12.53
CA PRO A 288 5.74 17.57 -11.53
C PRO A 288 4.32 17.61 -12.09
N ASP A 289 4.13 18.09 -13.31
CA ASP A 289 2.84 18.11 -14.02
C ASP A 289 2.29 16.70 -14.25
N ARG A 290 3.15 15.75 -14.58
CA ARG A 290 2.79 14.33 -14.76
C ARG A 290 2.51 13.65 -13.44
N VAL A 291 3.29 13.93 -12.40
CA VAL A 291 3.00 13.46 -11.04
C VAL A 291 1.63 13.92 -10.59
N LYS A 292 1.31 15.21 -10.79
CA LYS A 292 -0.01 15.77 -10.46
C LYS A 292 -1.13 15.05 -11.22
N ILE A 293 -0.98 14.86 -12.54
CA ILE A 293 -1.97 14.16 -13.37
C ILE A 293 -2.20 12.74 -12.83
N LEU A 294 -1.14 11.99 -12.51
CA LEU A 294 -1.24 10.63 -12.01
C LEU A 294 -1.89 10.58 -10.61
N ARG A 295 -1.56 11.50 -9.70
CA ARG A 295 -2.20 11.61 -8.38
C ARG A 295 -3.69 11.91 -8.49
N ASP A 296 -4.05 12.93 -9.27
CA ASP A 296 -5.45 13.32 -9.47
C ASP A 296 -6.26 12.20 -10.12
N SER A 297 -5.69 11.55 -11.14
CA SER A 297 -6.35 10.44 -11.83
C SER A 297 -6.51 9.20 -10.93
N LEU A 298 -5.54 8.92 -10.05
CA LEU A 298 -5.65 7.83 -9.07
C LEU A 298 -6.74 8.13 -8.04
N ARG A 299 -6.81 9.37 -7.53
CA ARG A 299 -7.91 9.80 -6.65
C ARG A 299 -9.27 9.66 -7.32
N ASN A 300 -9.37 10.00 -8.60
CA ASN A 300 -10.61 9.90 -9.34
C ASN A 300 -11.01 8.44 -9.59
N VAL A 301 -10.07 7.58 -9.96
CA VAL A 301 -10.38 6.17 -10.27
C VAL A 301 -10.84 5.39 -9.04
N VAL A 302 -10.31 5.67 -7.85
CA VAL A 302 -10.75 4.99 -6.61
C VAL A 302 -12.14 5.44 -6.16
N ASN A 303 -12.66 6.55 -6.70
CA ASN A 303 -14.02 7.02 -6.49
C ASN A 303 -14.95 6.69 -7.69
N ASP A 304 -14.46 5.96 -8.69
CA ASP A 304 -15.26 5.55 -9.84
C ASP A 304 -16.34 4.55 -9.43
N PRO A 305 -17.63 4.81 -9.72
CA PRO A 305 -18.71 3.91 -9.33
C PRO A 305 -18.59 2.48 -9.87
N GLU A 306 -18.04 2.30 -11.07
CA GLU A 306 -17.81 0.99 -11.67
C GLU A 306 -16.71 0.22 -10.95
N LEU A 307 -15.59 0.91 -10.64
CA LEU A 307 -14.52 0.33 -9.82
C LEU A 307 -15.03 -0.07 -8.45
N LEU A 308 -15.76 0.82 -7.76
CA LEU A 308 -16.31 0.55 -6.43
C LEU A 308 -17.28 -0.64 -6.42
N ALA A 309 -18.12 -0.76 -7.44
CA ALA A 309 -19.04 -1.89 -7.59
C ALA A 309 -18.28 -3.23 -7.78
N GLU A 310 -17.22 -3.21 -8.62
CA GLU A 310 -16.38 -4.40 -8.84
C GLU A 310 -15.54 -4.74 -7.61
N ALA A 311 -14.95 -3.74 -6.94
CA ALA A 311 -14.23 -3.91 -5.68
C ALA A 311 -15.10 -4.58 -4.62
N LYS A 312 -16.32 -4.08 -4.41
CA LYS A 312 -17.29 -4.66 -3.48
C LYS A 312 -17.63 -6.11 -3.83
N LYS A 313 -17.87 -6.41 -5.12
CA LYS A 313 -18.11 -7.79 -5.59
C LYS A 313 -16.92 -8.71 -5.32
N SER A 314 -15.71 -8.17 -5.43
CA SER A 314 -14.44 -8.88 -5.20
C SER A 314 -13.99 -8.85 -3.73
N ARG A 315 -14.79 -8.27 -2.82
CA ARG A 315 -14.49 -8.11 -1.38
C ARG A 315 -13.16 -7.34 -1.15
N MET A 316 -12.96 -6.30 -1.93
CA MET A 316 -11.82 -5.39 -1.85
C MET A 316 -12.31 -4.08 -1.25
N ASP A 317 -11.91 -3.80 -0.01
CA ASP A 317 -12.27 -2.56 0.69
C ASP A 317 -11.45 -1.40 0.12
N VAL A 318 -12.12 -0.40 -0.44
CA VAL A 318 -11.49 0.82 -0.98
C VAL A 318 -11.43 1.87 0.12
N GLU A 319 -10.22 2.27 0.50
CA GLU A 319 -9.95 3.33 1.47
C GLU A 319 -8.73 4.12 1.00
N TYR A 320 -8.98 5.23 0.33
CA TYR A 320 -7.94 6.01 -0.32
C TYR A 320 -7.09 6.81 0.67
N THR A 321 -5.76 6.69 0.54
CA THR A 321 -4.77 7.54 1.20
C THR A 321 -4.00 8.31 0.14
N ALA A 322 -3.86 9.63 0.32
CA ALA A 322 -3.15 10.49 -0.63
C ALA A 322 -1.64 10.22 -0.63
N GLY A 323 -0.99 10.49 -1.78
CA GLY A 323 0.45 10.27 -1.92
C GLY A 323 1.27 11.10 -0.95
N GLU A 324 0.86 12.34 -0.70
CA GLU A 324 1.50 13.27 0.23
C GLU A 324 1.45 12.77 1.69
N GLU A 325 0.36 12.12 2.08
CA GLU A 325 0.22 11.49 3.40
C GLU A 325 1.17 10.30 3.54
N LEU A 326 1.30 9.49 2.48
CA LEU A 326 2.24 8.36 2.45
C LEU A 326 3.71 8.82 2.46
N GLU A 327 4.04 9.93 1.78
CA GLU A 327 5.38 10.55 1.83
C GLU A 327 5.71 11.05 3.25
N ALA A 328 4.75 11.65 3.94
CA ALA A 328 4.90 12.08 5.33
C ALA A 328 5.09 10.89 6.29
N LEU A 329 4.30 9.83 6.12
CA LEU A 329 4.43 8.59 6.88
C LEU A 329 5.79 7.93 6.65
N LEU A 330 6.26 7.87 5.38
CA LEU A 330 7.58 7.32 5.05
C LEU A 330 8.70 8.10 5.75
N LYS A 331 8.63 9.43 5.72
CA LYS A 331 9.61 10.28 6.40
C LYS A 331 9.64 10.01 7.90
N GLU A 332 8.47 9.89 8.54
CA GLU A 332 8.35 9.54 9.96
C GLU A 332 9.02 8.19 10.24
N VAL A 333 8.70 7.16 9.45
CA VAL A 333 9.21 5.79 9.66
C VAL A 333 10.71 5.70 9.39
N LEU A 334 11.25 6.37 8.37
CA LEU A 334 12.68 6.32 8.05
C LEU A 334 13.54 7.23 8.95
N SER A 335 12.94 8.16 9.70
CA SER A 335 13.64 9.06 10.63
C SER A 335 13.79 8.46 12.04
N GLN A 336 13.75 7.13 12.16
CA GLN A 336 13.91 6.49 13.46
C GLN A 336 15.34 6.54 13.97
N PRO A 337 15.56 6.70 15.30
CA PRO A 337 16.86 6.63 15.92
C PRO A 337 17.59 5.31 15.63
N PRO A 338 18.93 5.29 15.60
CA PRO A 338 19.71 4.06 15.34
C PRO A 338 19.33 2.88 16.24
N GLU A 339 19.01 3.14 17.49
CA GLU A 339 18.62 2.09 18.45
C GLU A 339 17.30 1.40 18.06
N VAL A 340 16.37 2.15 17.48
CA VAL A 340 15.09 1.64 16.97
C VAL A 340 15.33 0.77 15.74
N VAL A 341 16.19 1.24 14.84
CA VAL A 341 16.58 0.49 13.63
C VAL A 341 17.29 -0.80 13.99
N ASP A 342 18.23 -0.77 14.95
CA ASP A 342 18.97 -1.96 15.40
C ASP A 342 18.05 -2.99 16.09
N GLN A 343 17.06 -2.52 16.86
CA GLN A 343 16.06 -3.42 17.42
C GLN A 343 15.17 -4.04 16.34
N ALA A 344 14.75 -3.25 15.34
CA ALA A 344 14.00 -3.77 14.19
C ALA A 344 14.78 -4.84 13.43
N ARG A 345 16.09 -4.64 13.19
CA ARG A 345 16.98 -5.62 12.57
C ARG A 345 17.00 -6.93 13.36
N LYS A 346 17.19 -6.86 14.67
CA LYS A 346 17.21 -8.06 15.55
C LYS A 346 15.89 -8.84 15.49
N ILE A 347 14.76 -8.13 15.47
CA ILE A 347 13.43 -8.76 15.37
C ILE A 347 13.26 -9.51 14.05
N LEU A 348 13.74 -8.93 12.96
CA LEU A 348 13.60 -9.48 11.61
C LEU A 348 14.66 -10.53 11.27
N GLY A 349 15.61 -10.80 12.16
CA GLY A 349 16.67 -11.78 11.94
C GLY A 349 17.74 -11.34 10.94
N ASN A 350 17.98 -10.04 10.87
CA ASN A 350 18.98 -9.40 9.98
C ASN A 350 20.23 -8.97 10.76
#